data_b2c93525812a7f5fe7d03f4555a70aa5
#
_entry.id   b2c93525812a7f5fe7d03f4555a70aa5
#
_cell.length_a   1.000
_cell.length_b   1.000
_cell.length_c   1.000
_cell.angle_alpha   90.00
_cell.angle_beta   90.00
_cell.angle_gamma   90.00
#
_symmetry.space_group_name_H-M   'P 1'
#
loop_
_entity.id
_entity.type
_entity.pdbx_description
1 polymer ?
#
loop_
_entity_poly.entity_id
_entity_poly.type
_entity_poly.pdbx_seq_one_letter_code
_entity_poly.pdbx_strand_id
1 'polypeptide(L)'
;VDAQGKPLTPGLFAGISHIGLEEISQEDSSVDANLNLKTGDTGLIETLRPEFDVTRAYNPRSTLLAVARVGGMSFTALGTDGALLSGQGGVIRLDGGYEPIAGKRVPFISIGAGKLGQSGSSRAAQFMLLEQAFNEAKAPTPGDERLLTGQGRNALNQAMASQRFLVSVNREADIRQVLKLAQKYAIRVALVGALACLA
;
A
#
# COMPACT_ATOMS: atom_id res chain seq x y z
N VAL A 1 -29.21 19.57 11.44
CA VAL A 1 -30.00 18.52 10.76
C VAL A 1 -30.94 17.91 11.78
N ASP A 2 -32.25 17.95 11.54
CA ASP A 2 -33.22 17.25 12.36
C ASP A 2 -33.28 15.78 11.94
N ALA A 3 -32.79 14.89 12.76
CA ALA A 3 -32.77 13.44 12.50
C ALA A 3 -34.09 12.74 12.88
N GLN A 4 -35.11 13.48 13.36
CA GLN A 4 -36.40 12.95 13.76
C GLN A 4 -36.29 11.74 14.73
N GLY A 5 -35.37 11.86 15.70
CA GLY A 5 -35.10 10.80 16.68
C GLY A 5 -34.27 9.61 16.17
N LYS A 6 -33.83 9.60 14.92
CA LYS A 6 -32.93 8.56 14.39
C LYS A 6 -31.49 8.77 14.87
N PRO A 7 -30.72 7.71 15.12
CA PRO A 7 -29.33 7.83 15.50
C PRO A 7 -28.51 8.48 14.37
N LEU A 8 -27.65 9.42 14.73
CA LEU A 8 -26.70 10.09 13.83
C LEU A 8 -25.31 9.64 14.17
N THR A 9 -24.59 9.09 13.21
CA THR A 9 -23.22 8.64 13.37
C THR A 9 -22.29 9.33 12.37
N PRO A 10 -21.00 9.47 12.67
CA PRO A 10 -20.02 9.79 11.63
C PRO A 10 -20.07 8.75 10.51
N GLY A 11 -19.69 9.14 9.29
CA GLY A 11 -19.59 8.21 8.20
C GLY A 11 -18.56 7.11 8.47
N LEU A 12 -18.81 5.91 7.97
CA LEU A 12 -17.99 4.74 8.23
C LEU A 12 -16.72 4.73 7.37
N PHE A 13 -15.66 4.14 7.91
CA PHE A 13 -14.44 3.86 7.17
C PHE A 13 -14.57 2.51 6.44
N ALA A 14 -14.40 2.53 5.11
CA ALA A 14 -14.52 1.33 4.28
C ALA A 14 -13.29 0.41 4.31
N GLY A 15 -12.32 0.70 5.17
CA GLY A 15 -11.08 -0.07 5.25
C GLY A 15 -10.08 0.29 4.14
N ILE A 16 -9.18 -0.66 3.83
CA ILE A 16 -8.30 -0.56 2.67
C ILE A 16 -9.05 -1.19 1.50
N SER A 17 -9.19 -0.47 0.40
CA SER A 17 -9.99 -0.91 -0.74
C SER A 17 -9.44 -0.38 -2.06
N HIS A 18 -10.02 -0.88 -3.16
CA HIS A 18 -9.78 -0.40 -4.53
C HIS A 18 -10.96 0.42 -5.07
N ILE A 19 -11.82 0.94 -4.20
CA ILE A 19 -12.97 1.76 -4.60
C ILE A 19 -12.49 2.98 -5.40
N GLY A 20 -12.90 3.04 -6.67
CA GLY A 20 -12.43 4.08 -7.61
C GLY A 20 -11.13 3.75 -8.32
N LEU A 21 -10.51 2.58 -8.06
CA LEU A 21 -9.39 2.03 -8.81
C LEU A 21 -9.77 0.81 -9.63
N GLU A 22 -10.97 0.31 -9.46
CA GLU A 22 -11.49 -0.80 -10.24
C GLU A 22 -12.98 -0.60 -10.52
N GLU A 23 -13.45 -1.13 -11.64
CA GLU A 23 -14.88 -1.18 -11.99
C GLU A 23 -15.38 -2.63 -11.95
N ILE A 24 -14.62 -3.57 -12.47
CA ILE A 24 -14.90 -5.01 -12.49
C ILE A 24 -13.64 -5.74 -12.07
N SER A 25 -13.63 -6.32 -10.87
CA SER A 25 -12.43 -6.93 -10.26
C SER A 25 -11.87 -8.15 -11.03
N GLN A 26 -12.64 -8.75 -11.92
CA GLN A 26 -12.21 -9.88 -12.75
C GLN A 26 -11.79 -9.49 -14.17
N GLU A 27 -11.77 -8.20 -14.48
CA GLU A 27 -11.35 -7.65 -15.76
C GLU A 27 -10.11 -6.78 -15.56
N ASP A 28 -8.94 -7.35 -15.86
CA ASP A 28 -7.64 -6.70 -15.62
C ASP A 28 -7.52 -5.30 -16.23
N SER A 29 -8.20 -5.06 -17.35
CA SER A 29 -8.20 -3.75 -18.03
C SER A 29 -8.93 -2.66 -17.25
N SER A 30 -9.70 -3.04 -16.24
CA SER A 30 -10.47 -2.13 -15.38
C SER A 30 -9.93 -2.03 -13.95
N VAL A 31 -8.72 -2.57 -13.70
CA VAL A 31 -8.07 -2.60 -12.38
C VAL A 31 -6.77 -1.82 -12.40
N ASP A 32 -6.75 -0.67 -11.74
CA ASP A 32 -5.60 0.25 -11.67
C ASP A 32 -4.82 0.17 -10.35
N ALA A 33 -5.18 -0.78 -9.48
CA ALA A 33 -4.54 -0.95 -8.17
C ALA A 33 -3.17 -1.64 -8.25
N ASN A 34 -2.85 -2.27 -9.37
CA ASN A 34 -1.66 -3.09 -9.56
C ASN A 34 -0.68 -2.46 -10.55
N LEU A 35 0.60 -2.63 -10.26
CA LEU A 35 1.67 -2.33 -11.19
C LEU A 35 2.07 -3.61 -11.91
N ASN A 36 1.93 -3.64 -13.23
CA ASN A 36 2.36 -4.74 -14.09
C ASN A 36 3.33 -4.20 -15.15
N LEU A 37 4.61 -4.17 -14.80
CA LEU A 37 5.68 -3.81 -15.72
C LEU A 37 6.28 -5.10 -16.30
N LYS A 38 5.99 -5.39 -17.55
CA LYS A 38 6.68 -6.46 -18.29
C LYS A 38 8.11 -6.00 -18.61
N THR A 39 8.99 -6.09 -17.65
CA THR A 39 10.41 -5.79 -17.83
C THR A 39 11.22 -7.07 -17.62
N GLY A 40 11.78 -7.62 -18.70
CA GLY A 40 12.86 -8.60 -18.74
C GLY A 40 12.89 -9.71 -17.67
N ASP A 41 13.83 -10.61 -17.78
CA ASP A 41 13.96 -11.84 -16.99
C ASP A 41 14.18 -11.69 -15.46
N THR A 42 14.22 -10.50 -14.91
CA THR A 42 14.65 -10.34 -13.50
C THR A 42 13.54 -10.07 -12.48
N GLY A 43 12.28 -9.86 -12.85
CA GLY A 43 11.11 -9.76 -11.93
C GLY A 43 11.25 -8.89 -10.65
N LEU A 44 12.48 -8.63 -10.21
CA LEU A 44 12.82 -7.89 -9.00
C LEU A 44 12.48 -6.39 -9.10
N ILE A 45 12.57 -5.83 -10.30
CA ILE A 45 12.33 -4.40 -10.53
C ILE A 45 10.86 -4.02 -10.28
N GLU A 46 9.94 -4.95 -10.47
CA GLU A 46 8.51 -4.74 -10.21
C GLU A 46 8.15 -4.81 -8.72
N THR A 47 8.99 -5.50 -7.94
CA THR A 47 8.74 -5.81 -6.54
C THR A 47 8.95 -4.62 -5.60
N LEU A 48 9.75 -3.65 -6.03
CA LEU A 48 10.17 -2.51 -5.21
C LEU A 48 9.94 -1.19 -5.96
N ARG A 49 8.70 -0.71 -5.93
CA ARG A 49 8.26 0.51 -6.62
C ARG A 49 7.56 1.50 -5.68
N PRO A 50 8.28 2.04 -4.69
CA PRO A 50 7.69 2.97 -3.72
C PRO A 50 7.16 4.26 -4.36
N GLU A 51 7.57 4.59 -5.58
CA GLU A 51 7.08 5.74 -6.35
C GLU A 51 5.72 5.50 -7.03
N PHE A 52 5.26 4.24 -7.13
CA PHE A 52 3.96 3.93 -7.70
C PHE A 52 2.84 4.48 -6.82
N ASP A 53 2.08 5.44 -7.31
CA ASP A 53 1.03 6.14 -6.57
C ASP A 53 -0.33 5.85 -7.20
N VAL A 54 -1.07 4.92 -6.59
CA VAL A 54 -2.40 4.49 -7.09
C VAL A 54 -3.43 5.60 -7.04
N THR A 55 -3.23 6.62 -6.22
CA THR A 55 -4.20 7.71 -6.12
C THR A 55 -4.33 8.53 -7.41
N ARG A 56 -3.35 8.41 -8.32
CA ARG A 56 -3.39 9.05 -9.63
C ARG A 56 -4.42 8.43 -10.58
N ALA A 57 -4.78 7.17 -10.34
CA ALA A 57 -5.77 6.45 -11.13
C ALA A 57 -7.19 6.56 -10.56
N TYR A 58 -7.37 7.25 -9.42
CA TYR A 58 -8.67 7.37 -8.79
C TYR A 58 -9.73 7.96 -9.71
N ASN A 59 -10.79 7.19 -9.92
CA ASN A 59 -11.96 7.61 -10.69
C ASN A 59 -13.13 7.96 -9.77
N PRO A 60 -13.46 9.26 -9.57
CA PRO A 60 -14.59 9.68 -8.74
C PRO A 60 -15.96 9.33 -9.33
N ARG A 61 -16.01 8.85 -10.56
CA ARG A 61 -17.22 8.41 -11.26
C ARG A 61 -17.44 6.91 -11.20
N SER A 62 -16.56 6.16 -10.54
CA SER A 62 -16.74 4.72 -10.35
C SER A 62 -18.08 4.40 -9.69
N THR A 63 -18.75 3.40 -10.21
CA THR A 63 -20.03 2.91 -9.67
C THR A 63 -19.90 2.38 -8.25
N LEU A 64 -18.71 1.88 -7.88
CA LEU A 64 -18.41 1.38 -6.54
C LEU A 64 -18.52 2.45 -5.47
N LEU A 65 -18.28 3.73 -5.81
CA LEU A 65 -18.46 4.83 -4.86
C LEU A 65 -19.92 4.98 -4.44
N ALA A 66 -20.84 4.90 -5.40
CA ALA A 66 -22.26 5.00 -5.11
C ALA A 66 -22.73 3.86 -4.20
N VAL A 67 -22.30 2.63 -4.49
CA VAL A 67 -22.59 1.45 -3.67
C VAL A 67 -22.06 1.60 -2.25
N ALA A 68 -20.79 2.02 -2.11
CA ALA A 68 -20.18 2.23 -0.81
C ALA A 68 -20.91 3.28 0.03
N ARG A 69 -21.35 4.37 -0.59
CA ARG A 69 -22.13 5.44 0.09
C ARG A 69 -23.48 4.97 0.57
N VAL A 70 -24.16 4.11 -0.20
CA VAL A 70 -25.44 3.49 0.24
C VAL A 70 -25.21 2.66 1.51
N GLY A 71 -24.04 2.00 1.65
CA GLY A 71 -23.62 1.30 2.86
C GLY A 71 -23.17 2.22 4.01
N GLY A 72 -23.25 3.56 3.87
CA GLY A 72 -22.84 4.52 4.90
C GLY A 72 -21.34 4.80 4.95
N MET A 73 -20.56 4.30 3.99
CA MET A 73 -19.13 4.56 3.90
C MET A 73 -18.85 5.98 3.41
N SER A 74 -17.99 6.72 4.11
CA SER A 74 -17.64 8.10 3.78
C SER A 74 -16.22 8.28 3.32
N PHE A 75 -15.33 7.37 3.68
CA PHE A 75 -13.92 7.40 3.30
C PHE A 75 -13.31 6.00 3.31
N THR A 76 -12.24 5.84 2.55
CA THR A 76 -11.45 4.60 2.45
C THR A 76 -9.96 4.93 2.33
N ALA A 77 -9.10 3.97 2.59
CA ALA A 77 -7.71 4.01 2.20
C ALA A 77 -7.55 3.26 0.87
N LEU A 78 -7.11 3.96 -0.18
CA LEU A 78 -6.72 3.28 -1.41
C LEU A 78 -5.43 2.50 -1.17
N GLY A 79 -5.47 1.22 -1.44
CA GLY A 79 -4.34 0.30 -1.31
C GLY A 79 -3.76 -0.10 -2.66
N THR A 80 -2.55 -0.63 -2.62
CA THR A 80 -1.91 -1.32 -3.74
C THR A 80 -1.85 -2.80 -3.46
N ASP A 81 -2.00 -3.62 -4.49
CA ASP A 81 -1.81 -5.06 -4.41
C ASP A 81 -0.45 -5.47 -4.98
N GLY A 82 -0.01 -6.64 -4.63
CA GLY A 82 1.07 -7.35 -5.30
C GLY A 82 2.39 -7.32 -4.57
N ALA A 83 3.28 -6.45 -4.95
CA ALA A 83 4.71 -6.46 -4.66
C ALA A 83 5.10 -6.32 -3.17
N LEU A 84 6.37 -6.63 -2.87
CA LEU A 84 6.95 -6.51 -1.52
C LEU A 84 6.87 -5.06 -0.99
N LEU A 85 7.26 -4.08 -1.81
CA LEU A 85 7.09 -2.65 -1.58
C LEU A 85 6.28 -2.12 -2.76
N SER A 86 4.95 -2.26 -2.65
CA SER A 86 4.04 -2.17 -3.79
C SER A 86 3.69 -0.76 -4.24
N GLY A 87 4.18 0.25 -3.54
CA GLY A 87 3.88 1.64 -3.86
C GLY A 87 3.20 2.36 -2.72
N GLN A 88 2.44 3.37 -3.05
CA GLN A 88 1.74 4.21 -2.08
C GLN A 88 0.30 4.48 -2.51
N GLY A 89 -0.55 4.60 -1.53
CA GLY A 89 -1.93 5.01 -1.67
C GLY A 89 -2.25 6.22 -0.83
N GLY A 90 -3.50 6.38 -0.45
CA GLY A 90 -3.92 7.50 0.39
C GLY A 90 -5.34 7.33 0.90
N VAL A 91 -5.69 8.05 1.95
CA VAL A 91 -7.07 8.12 2.42
C VAL A 91 -7.83 9.06 1.50
N ILE A 92 -8.93 8.58 0.97
CA ILE A 92 -9.83 9.37 0.12
C ILE A 92 -11.22 9.49 0.74
N ARG A 93 -11.87 10.60 0.42
CA ARG A 93 -13.30 10.78 0.69
C ARG A 93 -14.11 10.19 -0.46
N LEU A 94 -15.21 9.55 -0.12
CA LEU A 94 -16.13 8.95 -1.10
C LEU A 94 -17.24 9.93 -1.51
N ASP A 95 -16.93 11.23 -1.54
CA ASP A 95 -17.89 12.29 -1.90
C ASP A 95 -18.09 12.45 -3.41
N GLY A 96 -17.24 11.81 -4.23
CA GLY A 96 -17.26 11.91 -5.69
C GLY A 96 -16.54 13.17 -6.22
N GLY A 97 -15.79 13.86 -5.37
CA GLY A 97 -14.97 15.01 -5.78
C GLY A 97 -13.66 14.57 -6.46
N TYR A 98 -13.10 15.45 -7.29
CA TYR A 98 -11.81 15.21 -7.96
C TYR A 98 -10.60 15.50 -7.07
N GLU A 99 -10.79 16.13 -5.94
CA GLU A 99 -9.77 16.40 -4.91
C GLU A 99 -10.04 15.54 -3.64
N PRO A 100 -10.10 14.20 -3.77
CA PRO A 100 -10.63 13.36 -2.70
C PRO A 100 -9.65 13.12 -1.56
N ILE A 101 -8.34 13.41 -1.77
CA ILE A 101 -7.30 12.93 -0.86
C ILE A 101 -7.29 13.73 0.42
N ALA A 102 -7.41 13.01 1.54
CA ALA A 102 -7.28 13.54 2.88
C ALA A 102 -5.93 13.14 3.48
N GLY A 103 -4.98 14.08 3.53
CA GLY A 103 -3.71 13.87 4.20
C GLY A 103 -2.56 13.39 3.31
N LYS A 104 -1.58 12.71 3.95
CA LYS A 104 -0.35 12.25 3.30
C LYS A 104 -0.53 10.91 2.60
N ARG A 105 0.32 10.63 1.63
CA ARG A 105 0.45 9.29 1.04
C ARG A 105 0.87 8.27 2.08
N VAL A 106 0.46 7.02 1.86
CA VAL A 106 0.72 5.90 2.75
C VAL A 106 1.40 4.79 1.94
N PRO A 107 2.66 4.47 2.22
CA PRO A 107 3.36 3.38 1.55
C PRO A 107 2.90 2.01 2.05
N PHE A 108 2.86 1.04 1.14
CA PHE A 108 2.42 -0.33 1.39
C PHE A 108 3.58 -1.32 1.29
N ILE A 109 3.66 -2.22 2.26
CA ILE A 109 4.57 -3.37 2.29
C ILE A 109 3.74 -4.63 2.47
N SER A 110 4.01 -5.66 1.67
CA SER A 110 3.33 -6.94 1.75
C SER A 110 4.33 -8.06 2.00
N ILE A 111 4.20 -8.77 3.12
CA ILE A 111 5.08 -9.88 3.52
C ILE A 111 4.25 -11.14 3.69
N GLY A 112 4.68 -12.22 3.04
CA GLY A 112 3.99 -13.50 3.22
C GLY A 112 4.20 -14.49 2.08
N ALA A 113 3.65 -15.70 2.25
CA ALA A 113 3.82 -16.81 1.32
C ALA A 113 3.27 -16.51 -0.09
N GLY A 114 2.13 -15.83 -0.19
CA GLY A 114 1.53 -15.47 -1.48
C GLY A 114 2.36 -14.49 -2.33
N LYS A 115 3.38 -13.86 -1.75
CA LYS A 115 4.26 -12.93 -2.42
C LYS A 115 5.68 -13.49 -2.69
N LEU A 116 5.92 -14.75 -2.37
CA LEU A 116 7.26 -15.36 -2.46
C LEU A 116 7.80 -15.34 -3.89
N GLY A 117 6.99 -15.67 -4.89
CA GLY A 117 7.40 -15.68 -6.29
C GLY A 117 7.82 -14.32 -6.83
N GLN A 118 7.30 -13.25 -6.26
CA GLN A 118 7.54 -11.88 -6.68
C GLN A 118 8.65 -11.18 -5.86
N SER A 119 9.12 -11.79 -4.77
CA SER A 119 10.02 -11.14 -3.81
C SER A 119 11.12 -12.08 -3.30
N GLY A 120 11.82 -12.73 -4.22
CA GLY A 120 13.00 -13.53 -3.91
C GLY A 120 12.71 -14.95 -3.37
N SER A 121 11.50 -15.48 -3.56
CA SER A 121 11.09 -16.86 -3.28
C SER A 121 11.24 -17.34 -1.82
N SER A 122 11.56 -16.46 -0.88
CA SER A 122 11.58 -16.77 0.55
C SER A 122 11.33 -15.54 1.43
N ARG A 123 10.84 -15.76 2.66
CA ARG A 123 10.68 -14.67 3.63
C ARG A 123 12.00 -14.02 4.01
N ALA A 124 13.07 -14.80 4.10
CA ALA A 124 14.42 -14.28 4.37
C ALA A 124 14.84 -13.30 3.26
N ALA A 125 14.58 -13.65 2.00
CA ALA A 125 14.85 -12.77 0.87
C ALA A 125 13.98 -11.50 0.91
N GLN A 126 12.70 -11.60 1.31
CA GLN A 126 11.84 -10.42 1.48
C GLN A 126 12.43 -9.41 2.48
N PHE A 127 12.87 -9.87 3.64
CA PHE A 127 13.51 -8.99 4.63
C PHE A 127 14.84 -8.44 4.15
N MET A 128 15.67 -9.25 3.49
CA MET A 128 16.94 -8.84 2.88
C MET A 128 16.71 -7.71 1.87
N LEU A 129 15.74 -7.87 0.95
CA LEU A 129 15.41 -6.87 -0.06
C LEU A 129 14.86 -5.58 0.55
N LEU A 130 14.03 -5.67 1.59
CA LEU A 130 13.54 -4.49 2.31
C LEU A 130 14.69 -3.74 3.00
N GLU A 131 15.60 -4.45 3.67
CA GLU A 131 16.77 -3.83 4.29
C GLU A 131 17.66 -3.15 3.27
N GLN A 132 17.92 -3.80 2.14
CA GLN A 132 18.69 -3.22 1.05
C GLN A 132 17.99 -1.96 0.50
N ALA A 133 16.69 -2.00 0.24
CA ALA A 133 15.93 -0.85 -0.23
C ALA A 133 15.97 0.33 0.76
N PHE A 134 15.82 0.07 2.07
CA PHE A 134 15.90 1.12 3.08
C PHE A 134 17.31 1.71 3.20
N ASN A 135 18.35 0.90 3.07
CA ASN A 135 19.73 1.39 3.03
C ASN A 135 19.98 2.25 1.79
N GLU A 136 19.52 1.79 0.63
CA GLU A 136 19.65 2.51 -0.64
C GLU A 136 18.88 3.84 -0.63
N ALA A 137 17.74 3.90 0.06
CA ALA A 137 17.00 5.15 0.23
C ALA A 137 17.78 6.20 1.03
N LYS A 138 18.58 5.77 2.01
CA LYS A 138 19.42 6.67 2.85
C LYS A 138 20.73 7.06 2.17
N ALA A 139 21.36 6.11 1.48
CA ALA A 139 22.64 6.30 0.82
C ALA A 139 22.66 5.63 -0.55
N PRO A 140 22.91 6.37 -1.64
CA PRO A 140 22.91 5.80 -2.98
C PRO A 140 23.93 4.66 -3.13
N THR A 141 23.46 3.51 -3.62
CA THR A 141 24.31 2.40 -4.01
C THR A 141 24.85 2.62 -5.42
N PRO A 142 26.16 2.52 -5.65
CA PRO A 142 26.72 2.65 -6.99
C PRO A 142 26.40 1.45 -7.89
N GLY A 143 26.24 1.69 -9.20
CA GLY A 143 26.29 0.64 -10.22
C GLY A 143 25.05 -0.24 -10.35
N ASP A 144 25.27 -1.49 -10.76
CA ASP A 144 24.25 -2.45 -11.18
C ASP A 144 23.53 -3.14 -9.99
N GLU A 145 23.96 -2.88 -8.76
CA GLU A 145 23.35 -3.46 -7.56
C GLU A 145 22.10 -2.70 -7.07
N ARG A 146 21.63 -1.72 -7.83
CA ARG A 146 20.48 -0.90 -7.44
C ARG A 146 19.17 -1.68 -7.53
N LEU A 147 18.40 -1.65 -6.44
CA LEU A 147 17.04 -2.15 -6.41
C LEU A 147 16.01 -1.07 -6.78
N LEU A 148 16.30 0.20 -6.42
CA LEU A 148 15.37 1.30 -6.57
C LEU A 148 15.72 2.18 -7.76
N THR A 149 14.70 2.69 -8.45
CA THR A 149 14.85 3.81 -9.37
C THR A 149 15.25 5.07 -8.60
N GLY A 150 15.76 6.08 -9.28
CA GLY A 150 16.02 7.39 -8.66
C GLY A 150 14.78 8.00 -8.02
N GLN A 151 13.61 7.86 -8.67
CA GLN A 151 12.32 8.31 -8.13
C GLN A 151 11.89 7.46 -6.93
N GLY A 152 12.04 6.14 -7.02
CA GLY A 152 11.71 5.21 -5.94
C GLY A 152 12.52 5.48 -4.69
N ARG A 153 13.82 5.73 -4.82
CA ARG A 153 14.68 6.11 -3.70
C ARG A 153 14.22 7.39 -3.01
N ASN A 154 13.89 8.42 -3.79
CA ASN A 154 13.39 9.68 -3.25
C ASN A 154 12.05 9.50 -2.54
N ALA A 155 11.12 8.75 -3.14
CA ALA A 155 9.82 8.45 -2.56
C ALA A 155 9.96 7.66 -1.24
N LEU A 156 10.81 6.64 -1.22
CA LEU A 156 11.04 5.82 -0.03
C LEU A 156 11.72 6.61 1.09
N ASN A 157 12.72 7.42 0.78
CA ASN A 157 13.37 8.28 1.76
C ASN A 157 12.39 9.28 2.39
N GLN A 158 11.55 9.92 1.58
CA GLN A 158 10.50 10.81 2.05
C GLN A 158 9.46 10.08 2.94
N ALA A 159 9.07 8.87 2.53
CA ALA A 159 8.15 8.04 3.29
C ALA A 159 8.72 7.66 4.67
N MET A 160 9.99 7.24 4.73
CA MET A 160 10.67 6.90 5.98
C MET A 160 10.72 8.09 6.96
N ALA A 161 10.90 9.30 6.45
CA ALA A 161 10.99 10.50 7.28
C ALA A 161 9.64 10.95 7.86
N SER A 162 8.54 10.75 7.16
CA SER A 162 7.29 11.47 7.48
C SER A 162 6.01 10.64 7.45
N GLN A 163 6.03 9.41 6.95
CA GLN A 163 4.83 8.61 6.73
C GLN A 163 4.76 7.40 7.66
N ARG A 164 3.60 6.75 7.66
CA ARG A 164 3.37 5.47 8.32
C ARG A 164 3.20 4.41 7.24
N PHE A 165 4.01 3.36 7.31
CA PHE A 165 3.88 2.23 6.41
C PHE A 165 2.72 1.33 6.84
N LEU A 166 1.87 0.97 5.90
CA LEU A 166 0.90 -0.11 6.09
C LEU A 166 1.58 -1.43 5.69
N VAL A 167 1.69 -2.34 6.65
CA VAL A 167 2.40 -3.61 6.46
C VAL A 167 1.41 -4.75 6.56
N SER A 168 1.11 -5.37 5.43
CA SER A 168 0.30 -6.59 5.37
C SER A 168 1.17 -7.78 5.79
N VAL A 169 0.84 -8.40 6.93
CA VAL A 169 1.56 -9.52 7.51
C VAL A 169 0.67 -10.31 8.46
N ASN A 170 0.73 -11.64 8.42
CA ASN A 170 -0.18 -12.49 9.19
C ASN A 170 0.53 -13.41 10.19
N ARG A 171 1.77 -13.84 9.93
CA ARG A 171 2.49 -14.78 10.79
C ARG A 171 3.21 -14.04 11.92
N GLU A 172 3.08 -14.52 13.15
CA GLU A 172 3.71 -13.93 14.34
C GLU A 172 5.23 -13.71 14.17
N ALA A 173 5.94 -14.71 13.65
CA ALA A 173 7.39 -14.59 13.43
C ALA A 173 7.73 -13.44 12.45
N ASP A 174 6.92 -13.26 11.41
CA ASP A 174 7.11 -12.17 10.43
C ASP A 174 6.78 -10.82 11.05
N ILE A 175 5.72 -10.74 11.88
CA ILE A 175 5.36 -9.54 12.64
C ILE A 175 6.53 -9.10 13.53
N ARG A 176 7.14 -10.03 14.27
CA ARG A 176 8.30 -9.75 15.12
C ARG A 176 9.48 -9.19 14.31
N GLN A 177 9.73 -9.72 13.12
CA GLN A 177 10.79 -9.21 12.23
C GLN A 177 10.44 -7.82 11.68
N VAL A 178 9.18 -7.57 11.30
CA VAL A 178 8.71 -6.24 10.89
C VAL A 178 8.94 -5.20 11.99
N LEU A 179 8.63 -5.54 13.23
CA LEU A 179 8.84 -4.63 14.36
C LEU A 179 10.32 -4.33 14.60
N LYS A 180 11.20 -5.35 14.48
CA LYS A 180 12.66 -5.14 14.53
C LYS A 180 13.17 -4.25 13.41
N LEU A 181 12.64 -4.46 12.18
CA LEU A 181 12.97 -3.65 11.02
C LEU A 181 12.52 -2.19 11.25
N ALA A 182 11.31 -2.00 11.76
CA ALA A 182 10.75 -0.68 12.08
C ALA A 182 11.62 0.06 13.11
N GLN A 183 12.08 -0.64 14.14
CA GLN A 183 13.00 -0.09 15.15
C GLN A 183 14.35 0.26 14.54
N LYS A 184 14.96 -0.64 13.75
CA LYS A 184 16.27 -0.45 13.10
C LYS A 184 16.30 0.78 12.20
N TYR A 185 15.23 1.01 11.45
CA TYR A 185 15.16 2.12 10.49
C TYR A 185 14.42 3.35 11.02
N ALA A 186 13.92 3.30 12.27
CA ALA A 186 13.13 4.35 12.91
C ALA A 186 11.87 4.72 12.09
N ILE A 187 11.23 3.75 11.46
CA ILE A 187 10.02 3.94 10.68
C ILE A 187 8.77 3.63 11.49
N ARG A 188 7.68 4.28 11.16
CA ARG A 188 6.37 4.02 11.78
C ARG A 188 5.61 3.01 10.92
N VAL A 189 5.09 1.96 11.57
CA VAL A 189 4.31 0.92 10.89
C VAL A 189 2.90 0.83 11.48
N ALA A 190 1.95 0.42 10.64
CA ALA A 190 0.65 -0.06 11.05
C ALA A 190 0.44 -1.43 10.39
N LEU A 191 0.12 -2.44 11.19
CA LEU A 191 -0.06 -3.81 10.72
C LEU A 191 -1.46 -3.97 10.12
N VAL A 192 -1.53 -4.71 9.02
CA VAL A 192 -2.77 -5.08 8.33
C VAL A 192 -2.85 -6.60 8.27
N GLY A 193 -4.00 -7.16 8.58
CA GLY A 193 -4.18 -8.60 8.73
C GLY A 193 -3.86 -9.07 10.14
N ALA A 194 -2.61 -9.25 10.48
CA ALA A 194 -2.04 -9.55 11.82
C ALA A 194 -2.89 -10.50 12.71
N LEU A 195 -3.62 -11.45 12.10
CA LEU A 195 -4.57 -12.33 12.81
C LEU A 195 -3.89 -13.21 13.88
N ALA A 196 -2.62 -13.51 13.71
CA ALA A 196 -1.86 -14.33 14.65
C ALA A 196 -1.51 -13.61 15.98
N CYS A 197 -1.80 -12.32 16.11
CA CYS A 197 -1.60 -11.58 17.36
C CYS A 197 -2.76 -11.74 18.35
N LEU A 198 -3.82 -12.45 17.97
CA LEU A 198 -5.04 -12.62 18.79
C LEU A 198 -5.10 -13.97 19.52
N ALA A 199 -4.05 -14.79 19.45
CA ALA A 199 -3.98 -16.10 20.11
C ALA A 199 -3.09 -16.07 21.35
#